data_2448cfc08e919f9245fcf92de082b17d
#
_entry.id   2448cfc08e919f9245fcf92de082b17d
#
_cell.length_a   1.000
_cell.length_b   1.000
_cell.length_c   1.000
_cell.angle_alpha   90.00
_cell.angle_beta   90.00
_cell.angle_gamma   90.00
#
_symmetry.space_group_name_H-M   'P 1'
#
loop_
_entity.id
_entity.type
_entity.pdbx_description
1 polymer ?
#
loop_
_entity_poly.entity_id
_entity_poly.type
_entity_poly.pdbx_seq_one_letter_code
_entity_poly.pdbx_strand_id
1 'polypeptide(L)'
;NTINTVKEMTMIEKNSVVLLIVLASLSGCAKDYGLAPPVDSEKITVTVRVPKELKARPMKVMYRSPVCSFTDHTGSGVAYKREGYQKLDIEPLRLGESDLYEAKIPVDGGGACQWRLSNVTFGVVYKQPAQFGDDVTHRSGGGVIVVFDHNKPWRSGSSIEVEGDLTIKKDYYPWVDEEFLGAYIKSANLISGEDIYLTFQALQARKVYFEPVLHSDFVLYSAGPKKKKKGNYTRFVFPDGSVVADGRPDSKFLRLQAIRKAAEAKP
;
A
#
# COMPACT_ATOMS: atom_id res chain seq x y z
N ASN A 1 -25.04 -57.63 45.91
CA ASN A 1 -23.88 -56.92 45.25
C ASN A 1 -24.10 -56.68 43.73
N THR A 2 -24.97 -57.42 43.04
CA THR A 2 -25.19 -57.30 41.58
C THR A 2 -26.12 -56.15 41.18
N ILE A 3 -27.00 -55.69 42.06
CA ILE A 3 -27.98 -54.63 41.78
C ILE A 3 -27.34 -53.23 41.83
N ASN A 4 -26.32 -52.99 42.66
CA ASN A 4 -25.63 -51.70 42.73
C ASN A 4 -24.74 -51.44 41.51
N THR A 5 -24.17 -52.47 40.89
CA THR A 5 -23.31 -52.36 39.73
C THR A 5 -24.06 -51.93 38.47
N VAL A 6 -25.31 -52.42 38.30
CA VAL A 6 -26.17 -52.05 37.15
C VAL A 6 -26.69 -50.63 37.26
N LYS A 7 -26.92 -50.12 38.48
CA LYS A 7 -27.42 -48.75 38.69
C LYS A 7 -26.30 -47.70 38.49
N GLU A 8 -25.05 -48.02 38.78
CA GLU A 8 -23.90 -47.16 38.50
C GLU A 8 -23.58 -47.10 36.99
N MET A 9 -23.64 -48.24 36.27
CA MET A 9 -23.44 -48.29 34.84
C MET A 9 -24.47 -47.45 34.08
N THR A 10 -25.75 -47.47 34.43
CA THR A 10 -26.83 -46.68 33.78
C THR A 10 -26.71 -45.17 34.07
N MET A 11 -26.12 -44.78 35.20
CA MET A 11 -25.88 -43.37 35.49
C MET A 11 -24.69 -42.80 34.70
N ILE A 12 -23.63 -43.58 34.51
CA ILE A 12 -22.46 -43.19 33.73
C ILE A 12 -22.80 -43.03 32.24
N GLU A 13 -23.61 -43.95 31.68
CA GLU A 13 -24.07 -43.83 30.30
C GLU A 13 -24.96 -42.57 30.05
N LYS A 14 -25.88 -42.29 30.98
CA LYS A 14 -26.74 -41.09 30.87
C LYS A 14 -25.94 -39.79 30.97
N ASN A 15 -24.96 -39.72 31.84
CA ASN A 15 -24.13 -38.54 31.98
C ASN A 15 -23.18 -38.34 30.77
N SER A 16 -22.70 -39.45 30.17
CA SER A 16 -21.85 -39.39 28.96
C SER A 16 -22.66 -38.92 27.74
N VAL A 17 -23.91 -39.34 27.59
CA VAL A 17 -24.78 -38.88 26.48
C VAL A 17 -25.18 -37.43 26.64
N VAL A 18 -25.45 -36.96 27.87
CA VAL A 18 -25.72 -35.51 28.12
C VAL A 18 -24.50 -34.66 27.87
N LEU A 19 -23.28 -35.11 28.23
CA LEU A 19 -22.06 -34.39 27.97
C LEU A 19 -21.75 -34.31 26.47
N LEU A 20 -22.00 -35.36 25.69
CA LEU A 20 -21.86 -35.37 24.23
C LEU A 20 -22.85 -34.42 23.54
N ILE A 21 -24.11 -34.32 24.02
CA ILE A 21 -25.10 -33.42 23.49
C ILE A 21 -24.74 -31.94 23.78
N VAL A 22 -24.16 -31.65 24.96
CA VAL A 22 -23.73 -30.29 25.32
C VAL A 22 -22.50 -29.88 24.51
N LEU A 23 -21.58 -30.77 24.22
CA LEU A 23 -20.43 -30.53 23.35
C LEU A 23 -20.83 -30.27 21.88
N ALA A 24 -21.86 -30.95 21.38
CA ALA A 24 -22.37 -30.74 20.03
C ALA A 24 -23.10 -29.39 19.85
N SER A 25 -23.64 -28.80 20.90
CA SER A 25 -24.31 -27.48 20.86
C SER A 25 -23.33 -26.30 20.96
N LEU A 26 -22.04 -26.52 21.21
CA LEU A 26 -20.98 -25.49 21.26
C LEU A 26 -20.32 -25.26 19.89
N SER A 27 -20.67 -25.98 18.84
CA SER A 27 -20.33 -25.62 17.47
C SER A 27 -21.12 -24.39 17.03
N GLY A 28 -20.91 -23.27 17.73
CA GLY A 28 -21.33 -21.97 17.26
C GLY A 28 -20.68 -21.74 15.91
N CYS A 29 -21.49 -21.58 14.85
CA CYS A 29 -20.99 -21.11 13.55
C CYS A 29 -20.34 -19.76 13.78
N ALA A 30 -19.03 -19.75 13.99
CA ALA A 30 -18.24 -18.53 13.92
C ALA A 30 -18.46 -17.98 12.51
N LYS A 31 -19.16 -16.85 12.40
CA LYS A 31 -19.46 -16.23 11.12
C LYS A 31 -18.13 -15.83 10.51
N ASP A 32 -17.74 -16.45 9.40
CA ASP A 32 -16.54 -16.08 8.69
C ASP A 32 -16.79 -14.73 7.98
N TYR A 33 -16.08 -13.71 8.45
CA TYR A 33 -16.11 -12.38 7.86
C TYR A 33 -15.02 -12.17 6.81
N GLY A 34 -14.31 -13.24 6.42
CA GLY A 34 -13.26 -13.22 5.42
C GLY A 34 -13.74 -12.85 4.02
N LEU A 35 -12.77 -12.58 3.16
CA LEU A 35 -13.01 -12.45 1.73
C LEU A 35 -13.30 -13.84 1.15
N ALA A 36 -14.35 -13.94 0.35
CA ALA A 36 -14.74 -15.13 -0.38
C ALA A 36 -15.26 -14.72 -1.77
N PRO A 37 -14.38 -14.22 -2.66
CA PRO A 37 -14.78 -13.72 -3.97
C PRO A 37 -15.40 -14.83 -4.79
N PRO A 38 -16.51 -14.59 -5.50
CA PRO A 38 -17.07 -15.54 -6.46
C PRO A 38 -16.05 -15.92 -7.52
N VAL A 39 -16.10 -17.17 -8.01
CA VAL A 39 -15.15 -17.68 -9.02
C VAL A 39 -15.22 -16.85 -10.31
N ASP A 40 -16.43 -16.40 -10.67
CA ASP A 40 -16.75 -15.58 -11.83
C ASP A 40 -16.70 -14.07 -11.55
N SER A 41 -16.21 -13.66 -10.38
CA SER A 41 -16.05 -12.23 -10.06
C SER A 41 -15.24 -11.52 -11.14
N GLU A 42 -15.79 -10.41 -11.62
CA GLU A 42 -15.05 -9.50 -12.48
C GLU A 42 -13.74 -9.05 -11.80
N LYS A 43 -12.66 -8.94 -12.58
CA LYS A 43 -11.34 -8.60 -12.04
C LYS A 43 -10.80 -7.32 -12.66
N ILE A 44 -10.19 -6.51 -11.83
CA ILE A 44 -9.34 -5.42 -12.28
C ILE A 44 -7.93 -5.96 -12.48
N THR A 45 -7.35 -5.69 -13.63
CA THR A 45 -5.96 -6.03 -13.94
C THR A 45 -5.08 -4.80 -13.71
N VAL A 46 -4.12 -4.91 -12.79
CA VAL A 46 -3.10 -3.87 -12.55
C VAL A 46 -1.76 -4.38 -13.09
N THR A 47 -1.22 -3.68 -14.08
CA THR A 47 0.07 -4.01 -14.70
C THR A 47 1.06 -2.89 -14.43
N VAL A 48 2.25 -3.25 -13.95
CA VAL A 48 3.35 -2.32 -13.68
C VAL A 48 4.53 -2.68 -14.55
N ARG A 49 5.02 -1.74 -15.37
CA ARG A 49 6.32 -1.84 -16.04
C ARG A 49 7.42 -1.45 -15.07
N VAL A 50 8.32 -2.35 -14.75
CA VAL A 50 9.31 -2.16 -13.68
C VAL A 50 10.69 -1.90 -14.30
N PRO A 51 11.28 -0.69 -14.11
CA PRO A 51 12.64 -0.40 -14.51
C PRO A 51 13.66 -1.39 -13.92
N LYS A 52 14.78 -1.61 -14.61
CA LYS A 52 15.78 -2.63 -14.27
C LYS A 52 16.30 -2.52 -12.83
N GLU A 53 16.50 -1.30 -12.33
CA GLU A 53 17.03 -1.00 -11.00
C GLU A 53 15.97 -1.15 -9.88
N LEU A 54 14.71 -1.22 -10.28
CA LEU A 54 13.58 -1.24 -9.35
C LEU A 54 12.94 -2.64 -9.26
N LYS A 55 12.11 -2.82 -8.25
CA LYS A 55 11.19 -3.96 -8.12
C LYS A 55 9.78 -3.45 -7.83
N ALA A 56 8.78 -4.20 -8.29
CA ALA A 56 7.40 -3.95 -7.90
C ALA A 56 7.24 -4.15 -6.38
N ARG A 57 6.40 -3.33 -5.78
CA ARG A 57 5.96 -3.52 -4.39
C ARG A 57 4.75 -4.45 -4.34
N PRO A 58 4.55 -5.18 -3.22
CA PRO A 58 3.26 -5.80 -2.95
C PRO A 58 2.14 -4.77 -3.10
N MET A 59 1.09 -5.11 -3.82
CA MET A 59 -0.06 -4.26 -4.02
C MET A 59 -0.95 -4.32 -2.79
N LYS A 60 -1.20 -3.17 -2.15
CA LYS A 60 -2.10 -3.07 -1.00
C LYS A 60 -3.51 -2.87 -1.49
N VAL A 61 -4.33 -3.89 -1.32
CA VAL A 61 -5.72 -3.90 -1.78
C VAL A 61 -6.64 -3.67 -0.59
N MET A 62 -7.57 -2.75 -0.73
CA MET A 62 -8.59 -2.47 0.27
C MET A 62 -9.97 -2.81 -0.23
N TYR A 63 -10.68 -3.62 0.53
CA TYR A 63 -12.11 -3.86 0.38
C TYR A 63 -12.89 -3.16 1.48
N ARG A 64 -14.11 -2.71 1.16
CA ARG A 64 -15.06 -2.13 2.11
C ARG A 64 -16.35 -2.93 2.11
N SER A 65 -17.08 -2.85 3.22
CA SER A 65 -18.33 -3.59 3.41
C SER A 65 -19.50 -2.64 3.65
N PRO A 66 -20.57 -2.74 2.87
CA PRO A 66 -21.79 -1.98 3.13
C PRO A 66 -22.63 -2.56 4.29
N VAL A 67 -22.38 -3.82 4.68
CA VAL A 67 -23.19 -4.55 5.68
C VAL A 67 -22.47 -4.78 7.00
N CYS A 68 -21.16 -4.96 6.98
CA CYS A 68 -20.34 -5.09 8.19
C CYS A 68 -19.79 -3.73 8.60
N SER A 69 -19.92 -3.39 9.86
CA SER A 69 -19.40 -2.15 10.43
C SER A 69 -18.71 -2.42 11.75
N PHE A 70 -17.84 -1.54 12.16
CA PHE A 70 -17.24 -1.57 13.48
C PHE A 70 -17.47 -0.22 14.18
N THR A 71 -17.37 -0.23 15.52
CA THR A 71 -17.45 0.98 16.31
C THR A 71 -16.05 1.54 16.48
N ASP A 72 -15.88 2.80 16.14
CA ASP A 72 -14.67 3.57 16.35
C ASP A 72 -15.00 4.75 17.27
N HIS A 73 -13.98 5.45 17.79
CA HIS A 73 -14.15 6.55 18.71
C HIS A 73 -13.42 7.80 18.22
N THR A 74 -14.05 8.95 18.37
CA THR A 74 -13.37 10.25 18.15
C THR A 74 -12.26 10.46 19.17
N GLY A 75 -11.38 11.42 18.95
CA GLY A 75 -10.37 11.81 19.93
C GLY A 75 -10.93 12.27 21.26
N SER A 76 -12.23 12.63 21.33
CA SER A 76 -12.98 12.96 22.55
C SER A 76 -13.73 11.76 23.16
N GLY A 77 -13.54 10.55 22.62
CA GLY A 77 -14.13 9.32 23.14
C GLY A 77 -15.57 9.03 22.69
N VAL A 78 -16.14 9.84 21.79
CA VAL A 78 -17.49 9.59 21.27
C VAL A 78 -17.47 8.44 20.29
N ALA A 79 -18.29 7.40 20.55
CA ALA A 79 -18.43 6.23 19.68
C ALA A 79 -19.20 6.58 18.39
N TYR A 80 -18.72 6.08 17.24
CA TYR A 80 -19.40 6.17 15.96
C TYR A 80 -19.22 4.90 15.13
N LYS A 81 -20.13 4.63 14.20
CA LYS A 81 -20.05 3.49 13.30
C LYS A 81 -19.23 3.85 12.07
N ARG A 82 -18.32 2.94 11.70
CA ARG A 82 -17.58 2.99 10.44
C ARG A 82 -17.87 1.75 9.60
N GLU A 83 -17.81 1.92 8.29
CA GLU A 83 -17.83 0.79 7.36
C GLU A 83 -16.71 -0.18 7.68
N GLY A 84 -17.02 -1.48 7.60
CA GLY A 84 -16.02 -2.52 7.66
C GLY A 84 -15.01 -2.37 6.53
N TYR A 85 -13.77 -2.71 6.80
CA TYR A 85 -12.73 -2.78 5.78
C TYR A 85 -11.82 -3.97 6.00
N GLN A 86 -11.31 -4.50 4.89
CA GLN A 86 -10.24 -5.49 4.90
C GLN A 86 -9.10 -5.04 4.00
N LYS A 87 -7.89 -5.32 4.43
CA LYS A 87 -6.66 -5.06 3.67
C LYS A 87 -5.94 -6.36 3.42
N LEU A 88 -5.44 -6.53 2.20
CA LEU A 88 -4.54 -7.62 1.87
C LEU A 88 -3.42 -7.11 0.99
N ASP A 89 -2.30 -7.80 1.03
CA ASP A 89 -1.17 -7.54 0.16
C ASP A 89 -1.15 -8.64 -0.92
N ILE A 90 -1.06 -8.22 -2.20
CA ILE A 90 -0.97 -9.11 -3.35
C ILE A 90 0.39 -8.90 -4.02
N GLU A 91 1.19 -9.96 -4.10
CA GLU A 91 2.43 -9.93 -4.88
C GLU A 91 2.09 -9.97 -6.38
N PRO A 92 2.47 -8.93 -7.16
CA PRO A 92 2.28 -8.98 -8.60
C PRO A 92 3.22 -10.00 -9.24
N LEU A 93 2.71 -10.77 -10.17
CA LEU A 93 3.45 -11.82 -10.87
C LEU A 93 4.13 -11.27 -12.13
N ARG A 94 5.39 -11.62 -12.32
CA ARG A 94 6.13 -11.27 -13.54
C ARG A 94 5.55 -12.00 -14.74
N LEU A 95 5.33 -11.31 -15.84
CA LEU A 95 4.83 -11.88 -17.08
C LEU A 95 6.00 -12.39 -17.93
N GLY A 96 6.28 -13.69 -17.83
CA GLY A 96 7.39 -14.34 -18.54
C GLY A 96 8.74 -13.67 -18.22
N GLU A 97 9.56 -13.44 -19.26
CA GLU A 97 10.86 -12.76 -19.15
C GLU A 97 10.77 -11.23 -19.31
N SER A 98 9.54 -10.68 -19.37
CA SER A 98 9.34 -9.24 -19.57
C SER A 98 9.63 -8.41 -18.30
N ASP A 99 9.59 -7.09 -18.44
CA ASP A 99 9.64 -6.12 -17.34
C ASP A 99 8.26 -5.80 -16.76
N LEU A 100 7.22 -6.54 -17.18
CA LEU A 100 5.83 -6.36 -16.73
C LEU A 100 5.50 -7.26 -15.56
N TYR A 101 4.82 -6.69 -14.56
CA TYR A 101 4.31 -7.37 -13.38
C TYR A 101 2.82 -7.12 -13.26
N GLU A 102 2.04 -8.15 -13.01
CA GLU A 102 0.58 -8.10 -13.07
C GLU A 102 -0.06 -8.70 -11.81
N ALA A 103 -1.15 -8.08 -11.37
CA ALA A 103 -2.08 -8.68 -10.42
C ALA A 103 -3.51 -8.54 -10.94
N LYS A 104 -4.32 -9.59 -10.72
CA LYS A 104 -5.76 -9.63 -11.04
C LYS A 104 -6.55 -9.63 -9.74
N ILE A 105 -7.33 -8.59 -9.52
CA ILE A 105 -7.96 -8.27 -8.25
C ILE A 105 -9.48 -8.36 -8.44
N PRO A 106 -10.18 -9.25 -7.71
CA PRO A 106 -11.65 -9.34 -7.79
C PRO A 106 -12.32 -8.02 -7.38
N VAL A 107 -13.29 -7.56 -8.16
CA VAL A 107 -14.13 -6.40 -7.81
C VAL A 107 -15.07 -6.75 -6.70
N ASP A 108 -15.70 -7.93 -6.77
CA ASP A 108 -16.51 -8.51 -5.72
C ASP A 108 -15.64 -9.40 -4.83
N GLY A 109 -15.42 -8.95 -3.60
CA GLY A 109 -14.71 -9.71 -2.58
C GLY A 109 -15.60 -10.72 -1.85
N GLY A 110 -16.92 -10.70 -2.09
CA GLY A 110 -17.89 -11.68 -1.58
C GLY A 110 -17.93 -11.78 -0.06
N GLY A 111 -18.19 -13.00 0.42
CA GLY A 111 -18.28 -13.33 1.83
C GLY A 111 -19.53 -12.77 2.53
N ALA A 112 -19.65 -13.06 3.82
CA ALA A 112 -20.81 -12.63 4.63
C ALA A 112 -20.94 -11.11 4.72
N CYS A 113 -19.84 -10.37 4.54
CA CYS A 113 -19.81 -8.91 4.59
C CYS A 113 -20.03 -8.24 3.23
N GLN A 114 -20.22 -9.00 2.15
CA GLN A 114 -20.40 -8.46 0.80
C GLN A 114 -19.29 -7.45 0.43
N TRP A 115 -18.06 -7.90 0.59
CA TRP A 115 -16.88 -7.07 0.36
C TRP A 115 -16.84 -6.51 -1.06
N ARG A 116 -16.52 -5.24 -1.21
CA ARG A 116 -16.34 -4.56 -2.49
C ARG A 116 -14.99 -3.90 -2.56
N LEU A 117 -14.32 -4.03 -3.70
CA LEU A 117 -13.04 -3.38 -3.94
C LEU A 117 -13.20 -1.86 -3.84
N SER A 118 -12.39 -1.25 -2.98
CA SER A 118 -12.38 0.20 -2.77
C SER A 118 -11.19 0.87 -3.42
N ASN A 119 -9.98 0.42 -3.12
CA ASN A 119 -8.78 0.98 -3.72
C ASN A 119 -7.62 0.00 -3.74
N VAL A 120 -6.66 0.28 -4.62
CA VAL A 120 -5.39 -0.43 -4.72
C VAL A 120 -4.26 0.57 -4.67
N THR A 121 -3.28 0.31 -3.80
CA THR A 121 -2.03 1.07 -3.73
C THR A 121 -0.89 0.19 -4.22
N PHE A 122 -0.14 0.67 -5.21
CA PHE A 122 0.98 -0.04 -5.80
C PHE A 122 2.13 0.92 -6.11
N GLY A 123 3.25 0.41 -6.57
CA GLY A 123 4.41 1.23 -6.90
C GLY A 123 5.68 0.41 -7.02
N VAL A 124 6.79 1.12 -7.02
CA VAL A 124 8.13 0.54 -7.17
C VAL A 124 9.08 1.02 -6.09
N VAL A 125 10.13 0.24 -5.82
CA VAL A 125 11.23 0.60 -4.91
C VAL A 125 12.54 0.07 -5.48
N TYR A 126 13.67 0.56 -4.98
CA TYR A 126 14.98 0.04 -5.37
C TYR A 126 15.12 -1.44 -5.01
N LYS A 127 15.70 -2.23 -5.93
CA LYS A 127 16.07 -3.63 -5.65
C LYS A 127 17.20 -3.68 -4.63
N GLN A 128 18.21 -2.85 -4.85
CA GLN A 128 19.45 -2.82 -4.08
C GLN A 128 19.76 -1.36 -3.71
N PRO A 129 19.23 -0.83 -2.60
CA PRO A 129 19.52 0.52 -2.17
C PRO A 129 21.00 0.73 -1.82
N ALA A 130 21.75 -0.35 -1.53
CA ALA A 130 23.20 -0.32 -1.27
C ALA A 130 24.05 0.27 -2.42
N GLN A 131 23.51 0.38 -3.65
CA GLN A 131 24.18 1.13 -4.72
C GLN A 131 24.44 2.61 -4.36
N PHE A 132 23.75 3.17 -3.36
CA PHE A 132 23.92 4.52 -2.86
C PHE A 132 24.82 4.61 -1.61
N GLY A 133 25.47 3.50 -1.22
CA GLY A 133 26.36 3.38 -0.07
C GLY A 133 25.94 2.32 0.93
N ASP A 134 26.79 2.10 1.94
CA ASP A 134 26.52 1.16 3.01
C ASP A 134 25.35 1.62 3.88
N ASP A 135 24.65 0.67 4.48
CA ASP A 135 23.52 0.89 5.42
C ASP A 135 22.35 1.71 4.85
N VAL A 136 22.23 1.83 3.51
CA VAL A 136 21.13 2.52 2.87
C VAL A 136 19.90 1.63 2.83
N THR A 137 18.78 2.16 3.36
CA THR A 137 17.47 1.51 3.30
C THR A 137 16.57 2.16 2.25
N HIS A 138 15.56 1.46 1.75
CA HIS A 138 14.50 2.10 0.98
C HIS A 138 13.35 2.52 1.91
N ARG A 139 12.87 3.74 1.80
CA ARG A 139 11.76 4.26 2.62
C ARG A 139 10.49 4.44 1.83
N SER A 140 10.50 5.33 0.88
CA SER A 140 9.35 5.58 0.01
C SER A 140 9.72 5.29 -1.43
N GLY A 141 8.84 4.57 -2.10
CA GLY A 141 8.91 4.37 -3.53
C GLY A 141 7.74 5.06 -4.17
N GLY A 142 7.89 5.48 -5.41
CA GLY A 142 6.84 6.09 -6.20
C GLY A 142 5.55 5.29 -6.13
N GLY A 143 4.62 5.72 -5.31
CA GLY A 143 3.36 5.06 -5.09
C GLY A 143 2.23 5.70 -5.87
N VAL A 144 1.30 4.86 -6.32
CA VAL A 144 0.05 5.24 -6.95
C VAL A 144 -1.10 4.63 -6.16
N ILE A 145 -2.16 5.39 -5.96
CA ILE A 145 -3.43 4.92 -5.42
C ILE A 145 -4.48 5.04 -6.53
N VAL A 146 -5.17 3.94 -6.83
CA VAL A 146 -6.35 3.97 -7.70
C VAL A 146 -7.57 3.59 -6.88
N VAL A 147 -8.57 4.46 -6.92
CA VAL A 147 -9.83 4.36 -6.17
C VAL A 147 -10.93 3.97 -7.13
N PHE A 148 -11.69 2.93 -6.79
CA PHE A 148 -12.77 2.34 -7.60
C PHE A 148 -14.15 2.59 -7.00
N ASP A 149 -14.22 3.37 -5.92
CA ASP A 149 -15.46 3.80 -5.27
C ASP A 149 -15.44 5.30 -4.96
N HIS A 150 -16.37 5.79 -4.15
CA HIS A 150 -16.42 7.20 -3.76
C HIS A 150 -15.72 7.50 -2.42
N ASN A 151 -14.97 6.54 -1.87
CA ASN A 151 -14.24 6.73 -0.63
C ASN A 151 -12.92 7.46 -0.89
N LYS A 152 -12.53 8.34 0.03
CA LYS A 152 -11.21 8.96 0.01
C LYS A 152 -10.24 8.09 0.80
N PRO A 153 -9.21 7.49 0.18
CA PRO A 153 -8.21 6.74 0.92
C PRO A 153 -7.42 7.67 1.84
N TRP A 154 -7.01 7.12 2.97
CA TRP A 154 -6.13 7.84 3.87
C TRP A 154 -4.79 8.15 3.18
N ARG A 155 -4.31 9.38 3.29
CA ARG A 155 -3.14 9.93 2.60
C ARG A 155 -3.32 10.17 1.09
N SER A 156 -4.54 10.16 0.58
CA SER A 156 -4.77 10.72 -0.75
C SER A 156 -4.66 12.25 -0.66
N GLY A 157 -3.82 12.82 -1.48
CA GLY A 157 -3.86 14.25 -1.80
C GLY A 157 -5.07 14.58 -2.67
N SER A 158 -4.92 15.50 -3.60
CA SER A 158 -5.90 15.72 -4.67
C SER A 158 -6.01 14.46 -5.53
N SER A 159 -7.23 14.00 -5.82
CA SER A 159 -7.48 12.90 -6.75
C SER A 159 -7.77 13.44 -8.15
N ILE A 160 -7.23 12.74 -9.15
CA ILE A 160 -7.53 12.97 -10.56
C ILE A 160 -8.65 12.02 -10.96
N GLU A 161 -9.77 12.54 -11.42
CA GLU A 161 -10.88 11.73 -11.93
C GLU A 161 -10.57 11.25 -13.36
N VAL A 162 -10.78 9.96 -13.62
CA VAL A 162 -10.52 9.33 -14.91
C VAL A 162 -11.70 8.46 -15.31
N GLU A 163 -12.13 8.58 -16.57
CA GLU A 163 -13.13 7.71 -17.16
C GLU A 163 -12.45 6.54 -17.89
N GLY A 164 -12.98 5.32 -17.67
CA GLY A 164 -12.50 4.10 -18.30
C GLY A 164 -11.15 3.59 -17.77
N ASP A 165 -10.43 2.86 -18.61
CA ASP A 165 -9.15 2.26 -18.27
C ASP A 165 -8.05 3.32 -18.11
N LEU A 166 -7.10 3.06 -17.22
CA LEU A 166 -6.11 4.03 -16.78
C LEU A 166 -4.70 3.66 -17.22
N THR A 167 -4.04 4.58 -17.93
CA THR A 167 -2.61 4.49 -18.26
C THR A 167 -1.87 5.63 -17.59
N ILE A 168 -0.90 5.29 -16.72
CA ILE A 168 -0.11 6.23 -15.94
C ILE A 168 1.35 6.11 -16.39
N LYS A 169 1.91 7.20 -16.94
CA LYS A 169 3.34 7.31 -17.18
C LYS A 169 3.89 8.46 -16.36
N LYS A 170 4.91 8.21 -15.55
CA LYS A 170 5.40 9.20 -14.58
C LYS A 170 6.91 9.16 -14.45
N ASP A 171 7.53 10.36 -14.49
CA ASP A 171 8.95 10.54 -14.23
C ASP A 171 9.28 10.33 -12.76
N TYR A 172 10.36 9.60 -12.48
CA TYR A 172 10.90 9.36 -11.16
C TYR A 172 12.39 9.71 -11.12
N TYR A 173 12.78 10.34 -10.02
CA TYR A 173 14.17 10.70 -9.74
C TYR A 173 14.63 10.04 -8.44
N PRO A 174 15.88 9.52 -8.39
CA PRO A 174 16.46 9.04 -7.14
C PRO A 174 16.63 10.19 -6.15
N TRP A 175 16.29 9.92 -4.90
CA TRP A 175 16.54 10.84 -3.80
C TRP A 175 17.16 10.09 -2.64
N VAL A 176 18.43 10.40 -2.36
CA VAL A 176 19.18 9.87 -1.23
C VAL A 176 19.11 10.88 -0.09
N ASP A 177 18.56 10.47 1.03
CA ASP A 177 18.32 11.32 2.19
C ASP A 177 19.07 10.81 3.42
N GLU A 178 19.71 11.73 4.14
CA GLU A 178 20.37 11.47 5.41
C GLU A 178 19.69 12.26 6.53
N GLU A 179 19.23 11.56 7.57
CA GLU A 179 18.64 12.13 8.76
C GLU A 179 19.59 11.92 9.95
N PHE A 180 19.75 12.97 10.79
CA PHE A 180 20.66 12.95 11.93
C PHE A 180 19.98 13.23 13.28
N LEU A 181 18.74 13.70 13.27
CA LEU A 181 17.99 14.00 14.50
C LEU A 181 17.34 12.71 15.05
N GLY A 182 17.79 12.27 16.21
CA GLY A 182 17.43 10.99 16.80
C GLY A 182 18.45 9.91 16.47
N ALA A 183 18.17 9.04 15.50
CA ALA A 183 19.10 8.07 14.96
C ALA A 183 19.60 8.50 13.58
N TYR A 184 20.85 8.15 13.23
CA TYR A 184 21.31 8.28 11.86
C TYR A 184 20.56 7.32 10.96
N ILE A 185 19.93 7.83 9.92
CA ILE A 185 19.23 7.05 8.91
C ILE A 185 19.65 7.57 7.53
N LYS A 186 20.07 6.65 6.66
CA LYS A 186 20.29 6.92 5.26
C LYS A 186 19.32 6.11 4.42
N SER A 187 18.59 6.78 3.54
CA SER A 187 17.55 6.12 2.74
C SER A 187 17.60 6.54 1.28
N ALA A 188 17.29 5.58 0.39
CA ALA A 188 17.06 5.84 -1.02
C ALA A 188 15.56 5.84 -1.29
N ASN A 189 15.06 6.97 -1.80
CA ASN A 189 13.67 7.23 -2.09
C ASN A 189 13.51 7.50 -3.60
N LEU A 190 12.25 7.53 -4.05
CA LEU A 190 11.88 7.96 -5.39
C LEU A 190 10.97 9.19 -5.28
N ILE A 191 11.31 10.25 -5.98
CA ILE A 191 10.50 11.47 -6.04
C ILE A 191 9.87 11.60 -7.43
N SER A 192 8.53 11.83 -7.46
CA SER A 192 7.75 11.90 -8.70
C SER A 192 6.73 13.04 -8.73
N GLY A 193 6.81 13.96 -7.79
CA GLY A 193 5.88 15.08 -7.61
C GLY A 193 5.95 15.61 -6.18
N GLU A 194 4.99 16.42 -5.83
CA GLU A 194 4.87 17.01 -4.48
C GLU A 194 4.17 16.08 -3.51
N ASP A 195 3.22 15.28 -3.99
CA ASP A 195 2.47 14.34 -3.18
C ASP A 195 3.24 13.02 -2.99
N ILE A 196 3.09 12.42 -1.81
CA ILE A 196 3.68 11.11 -1.51
C ILE A 196 3.07 10.02 -2.38
N TYR A 197 1.78 10.16 -2.72
CA TYR A 197 1.03 9.27 -3.60
C TYR A 197 0.30 10.06 -4.67
N LEU A 198 0.44 9.61 -5.90
CA LEU A 198 -0.40 10.05 -7.00
C LEU A 198 -1.72 9.29 -6.93
N THR A 199 -2.84 10.00 -6.76
CA THR A 199 -4.15 9.38 -6.55
C THR A 199 -5.06 9.62 -7.75
N PHE A 200 -5.67 8.54 -8.25
CA PHE A 200 -6.67 8.56 -9.30
C PHE A 200 -7.99 7.99 -8.78
N GLN A 201 -9.10 8.60 -9.18
CA GLN A 201 -10.43 8.02 -9.03
C GLN A 201 -10.89 7.53 -10.40
N ALA A 202 -11.05 6.21 -10.53
CA ALA A 202 -11.33 5.53 -11.80
C ALA A 202 -12.41 4.45 -11.60
N LEU A 203 -13.65 4.89 -11.38
CA LEU A 203 -14.78 4.04 -10.99
C LEU A 203 -15.08 2.91 -11.99
N GLN A 204 -14.82 3.15 -13.26
CA GLN A 204 -15.14 2.23 -14.35
C GLN A 204 -13.92 1.47 -14.89
N ALA A 205 -12.72 1.75 -14.38
CA ALA A 205 -11.50 1.10 -14.85
C ALA A 205 -11.53 -0.41 -14.59
N ARG A 206 -11.09 -1.17 -15.58
CA ARG A 206 -10.86 -2.61 -15.50
C ARG A 206 -9.39 -2.95 -15.75
N LYS A 207 -8.67 -2.05 -16.39
CA LYS A 207 -7.24 -2.16 -16.62
C LYS A 207 -6.55 -0.90 -16.13
N VAL A 208 -5.50 -1.10 -15.35
CA VAL A 208 -4.61 -0.04 -14.87
C VAL A 208 -3.20 -0.40 -15.32
N TYR A 209 -2.59 0.44 -16.14
CA TYR A 209 -1.22 0.29 -16.59
C TYR A 209 -0.37 1.40 -16.00
N PHE A 210 0.74 1.05 -15.37
CA PHE A 210 1.65 2.00 -14.75
C PHE A 210 3.08 1.82 -15.27
N GLU A 211 3.65 2.90 -15.78
CA GLU A 211 5.02 2.98 -16.30
C GLU A 211 5.80 4.08 -15.56
N PRO A 212 6.50 3.74 -14.47
CA PRO A 212 7.48 4.65 -13.88
C PRO A 212 8.70 4.76 -14.79
N VAL A 213 9.07 5.98 -15.14
CA VAL A 213 10.28 6.29 -15.92
C VAL A 213 11.35 6.77 -14.96
N LEU A 214 12.35 5.94 -14.69
CA LEU A 214 13.43 6.27 -13.77
C LEU A 214 14.56 7.03 -14.48
N HIS A 215 14.87 8.22 -14.00
CA HIS A 215 16.00 9.03 -14.44
C HIS A 215 17.18 8.84 -13.47
N SER A 216 17.85 7.69 -13.57
CA SER A 216 18.87 7.22 -12.60
C SER A 216 20.10 8.13 -12.50
N ASP A 217 20.42 8.88 -13.56
CA ASP A 217 21.57 9.81 -13.56
C ASP A 217 21.31 11.14 -12.84
N PHE A 218 20.03 11.43 -12.54
CA PHE A 218 19.61 12.69 -11.91
C PHE A 218 19.29 12.51 -10.43
N VAL A 219 20.31 12.18 -9.63
CA VAL A 219 20.16 11.90 -8.19
C VAL A 219 20.11 13.20 -7.39
N LEU A 220 19.08 13.33 -6.54
CA LEU A 220 19.03 14.36 -5.51
C LEU A 220 19.64 13.79 -4.21
N TYR A 221 20.55 14.52 -3.61
CA TYR A 221 21.07 14.22 -2.28
C TYR A 221 20.56 15.24 -1.28
N SER A 222 20.16 14.78 -0.10
CA SER A 222 19.81 15.66 1.01
C SER A 222 20.44 15.20 2.31
N ALA A 223 20.74 16.17 3.17
CA ALA A 223 21.25 15.93 4.50
C ALA A 223 20.53 16.84 5.50
N GLY A 224 19.81 16.24 6.43
CA GLY A 224 19.12 16.94 7.49
C GLY A 224 20.09 17.63 8.47
N PRO A 225 19.60 18.57 9.28
CA PRO A 225 20.44 19.25 10.27
C PRO A 225 20.83 18.29 11.40
N LYS A 226 22.08 18.36 11.86
CA LYS A 226 22.59 17.59 13.01
C LYS A 226 22.06 18.11 14.35
N LYS A 227 21.60 19.35 14.41
CA LYS A 227 21.04 19.99 15.62
C LYS A 227 19.78 20.77 15.25
N LYS A 228 18.73 20.61 16.03
CA LYS A 228 17.50 21.39 15.89
C LYS A 228 17.73 22.82 16.38
N LYS A 229 18.03 23.74 15.46
CA LYS A 229 18.26 25.16 15.72
C LYS A 229 17.66 25.98 14.57
N LYS A 230 17.10 27.15 14.89
CA LYS A 230 16.61 28.10 13.89
C LYS A 230 17.75 28.46 12.91
N GLY A 231 17.48 28.37 11.61
CA GLY A 231 18.46 28.59 10.56
C GLY A 231 19.22 27.34 10.11
N ASN A 232 19.10 26.22 10.84
CA ASN A 232 19.63 24.94 10.37
C ASN A 232 18.57 24.22 9.53
N TYR A 233 18.74 24.24 8.24
CA TYR A 233 17.83 23.60 7.29
C TYR A 233 18.45 22.36 6.66
N THR A 234 17.63 21.50 6.09
CA THR A 234 18.08 20.39 5.26
C THR A 234 18.81 20.95 4.04
N ARG A 235 19.99 20.43 3.79
CA ARG A 235 20.83 20.78 2.65
C ARG A 235 20.50 19.84 1.49
N PHE A 236 20.13 20.38 0.35
CA PHE A 236 19.88 19.65 -0.89
C PHE A 236 21.00 19.90 -1.88
N VAL A 237 21.51 18.85 -2.52
CA VAL A 237 22.49 18.90 -3.59
C VAL A 237 21.86 18.30 -4.84
N PHE A 238 21.73 19.12 -5.88
CA PHE A 238 21.11 18.74 -7.13
C PHE A 238 22.14 18.18 -8.13
N PRO A 239 21.68 17.45 -9.20
CA PRO A 239 22.58 16.84 -10.18
C PRO A 239 23.46 17.82 -10.95
N ASP A 240 23.07 19.08 -11.06
CA ASP A 240 23.85 20.16 -11.68
C ASP A 240 24.92 20.77 -10.74
N GLY A 241 25.09 20.20 -9.55
CA GLY A 241 26.01 20.70 -8.51
C GLY A 241 25.45 21.85 -7.67
N SER A 242 24.28 22.37 -7.98
CA SER A 242 23.66 23.44 -7.21
C SER A 242 23.21 22.97 -5.82
N VAL A 243 23.30 23.86 -4.84
CA VAL A 243 23.01 23.57 -3.43
C VAL A 243 21.94 24.51 -2.91
N VAL A 244 20.97 23.96 -2.17
CA VAL A 244 19.90 24.71 -1.47
C VAL A 244 19.87 24.29 -0.01
N ALA A 245 19.87 25.26 0.91
CA ALA A 245 19.81 25.05 2.35
C ALA A 245 19.11 26.23 3.06
N ASP A 246 18.04 26.76 2.46
CA ASP A 246 17.37 27.99 2.90
C ASP A 246 16.01 27.75 3.57
N GLY A 247 15.59 26.48 3.66
CA GLY A 247 14.32 26.06 4.26
C GLY A 247 13.08 26.42 3.46
N ARG A 248 13.23 26.89 2.21
CA ARG A 248 12.08 27.22 1.36
C ARG A 248 11.37 25.94 0.88
N PRO A 249 10.05 25.99 0.74
CA PRO A 249 9.25 24.86 0.29
C PRO A 249 9.22 24.72 -1.24
N ASP A 250 10.33 25.02 -1.93
CA ASP A 250 10.40 24.93 -3.38
C ASP A 250 10.31 23.47 -3.84
N SER A 251 9.61 23.25 -4.97
CA SER A 251 9.44 21.93 -5.56
C SER A 251 10.76 21.33 -6.03
N LYS A 252 11.22 20.28 -5.35
CA LYS A 252 12.41 19.51 -5.72
C LYS A 252 12.18 18.77 -7.04
N PHE A 253 10.98 18.25 -7.24
CA PHE A 253 10.62 17.53 -8.47
C PHE A 253 10.69 18.44 -9.71
N LEU A 254 10.05 19.62 -9.66
CA LEU A 254 10.08 20.57 -10.78
C LEU A 254 11.50 21.02 -11.10
N ARG A 255 12.33 21.23 -10.08
CA ARG A 255 13.74 21.59 -10.28
C ARG A 255 14.54 20.46 -10.93
N LEU A 256 14.36 19.20 -10.49
CA LEU A 256 14.98 18.03 -11.11
C LEU A 256 14.57 17.89 -12.58
N GLN A 257 13.27 18.10 -12.90
CA GLN A 257 12.78 18.09 -14.28
C GLN A 257 13.46 19.18 -15.13
N ALA A 258 13.59 20.39 -14.57
CA ALA A 258 14.24 21.49 -15.29
C ALA A 258 15.72 21.20 -15.56
N ILE A 259 16.45 20.68 -14.58
CA ILE A 259 17.86 20.28 -14.72
C ILE A 259 18.01 19.19 -15.78
N ARG A 260 17.17 18.14 -15.74
CA ARG A 260 17.19 17.07 -16.73
C ARG A 260 16.94 17.61 -18.14
N LYS A 261 15.87 18.36 -18.33
CA LYS A 261 15.54 18.93 -19.64
C LYS A 261 16.66 19.81 -20.19
N ALA A 262 17.30 20.60 -19.32
CA ALA A 262 18.45 21.43 -19.72
C ALA A 262 19.68 20.60 -20.09
N ALA A 263 19.91 19.47 -19.43
CA ALA A 263 21.01 18.56 -19.76
C ALA A 263 20.76 17.81 -21.08
N GLU A 264 19.54 17.34 -21.31
CA GLU A 264 19.13 16.63 -22.54
C GLU A 264 19.04 17.55 -23.77
N ALA A 265 18.90 18.88 -23.58
CA ALA A 265 18.86 19.86 -24.66
C ALA A 265 20.26 20.29 -25.13
N LYS A 266 21.32 19.89 -24.44
CA LYS A 266 22.71 20.17 -24.88
C LYS A 266 23.08 19.16 -25.99
N PRO A 267 23.62 19.63 -27.14
CA PRO A 267 24.00 18.78 -28.25
C PRO A 267 25.18 17.85 -27.92
#